data_7b63fa3fb8a75a29193a5a37f7cc3f17
#
_entry.id   7b63fa3fb8a75a29193a5a37f7cc3f17
#
_cell.length_a   1.000
_cell.length_b   1.000
_cell.length_c   1.000
_cell.angle_alpha   90.00
_cell.angle_beta   90.00
_cell.angle_gamma   90.00
#
_symmetry.space_group_name_H-M   'P 1'
#
loop_
_entity.id
_entity.type
_entity.pdbx_description
1 polymer ?
#
loop_
_entity_poly.entity_id
_entity_poly.type
_entity_poly.pdbx_seq_one_letter_code
_entity_poly.pdbx_strand_id
1 'polypeptide(L)'
;MVGPFAARWRAGALAIVIVPVVVAVTRALVRGWGPIGDNGILVVRADDVLTRHHPLLGSWTSASIASGQAVHNPGPLYFDMIAAPVKLFGHSVGLALGVALVNVAAVVFAVLVAERVAGRTSMVAMAAAVVVVEWSVGSELLFDVWQPNALMLPGIAFMVATWAIAAGRLSFLPWVIGIGSLLVQTHLSYVYLVPLATISAIAIAVAGNRGANATMPWRRPLAGAAVVALFAWAQPLFEQFTSSGQGNITSLLDASNQDSQRLG
;
A
#
# COMPACT_ATOMS: atom_id res chain seq x y z
N MET A 1 -13.60 28.74 0.85
CA MET A 1 -12.51 29.03 1.80
C MET A 1 -12.81 28.31 3.11
N VAL A 2 -11.87 27.51 3.61
CA VAL A 2 -12.00 26.81 4.90
C VAL A 2 -11.77 27.85 6.00
N GLY A 3 -12.74 28.06 6.87
CA GLY A 3 -12.60 29.05 7.96
C GLY A 3 -11.48 28.64 8.94
N PRO A 4 -10.89 29.61 9.67
CA PRO A 4 -9.71 29.38 10.55
C PRO A 4 -9.95 28.29 11.62
N PHE A 5 -11.18 28.13 12.06
CA PHE A 5 -11.57 27.11 13.02
C PHE A 5 -11.52 25.69 12.41
N ALA A 6 -11.98 25.52 11.16
CA ALA A 6 -11.93 24.22 10.48
C ALA A 6 -10.48 23.81 10.16
N ALA A 7 -9.61 24.79 9.83
CA ALA A 7 -8.18 24.53 9.60
C ALA A 7 -7.47 24.00 10.86
N ARG A 8 -7.80 24.52 12.06
CA ARG A 8 -7.21 24.05 13.33
C ARG A 8 -7.58 22.60 13.64
N TRP A 9 -8.84 22.21 13.44
CA TRP A 9 -9.27 20.84 13.65
C TRP A 9 -8.60 19.84 12.71
N ARG A 10 -8.47 20.24 11.45
CA ARG A 10 -7.77 19.43 10.46
C ARG A 10 -6.30 19.26 10.82
N ALA A 11 -5.62 20.33 11.19
CA ALA A 11 -4.23 20.28 11.65
C ALA A 11 -4.07 19.39 12.88
N GLY A 12 -4.97 19.48 13.86
CA GLY A 12 -4.98 18.62 15.05
C GLY A 12 -5.19 17.15 14.70
N ALA A 13 -6.16 16.82 13.83
CA ALA A 13 -6.42 15.45 13.41
C ALA A 13 -5.25 14.84 12.63
N LEU A 14 -4.55 15.64 11.82
CA LEU A 14 -3.34 15.19 11.12
C LEU A 14 -2.17 15.02 12.09
N ALA A 15 -1.96 15.97 13.01
CA ALA A 15 -0.88 15.89 13.99
C ALA A 15 -0.98 14.62 14.85
N ILE A 16 -2.18 14.28 15.33
CA ILE A 16 -2.37 13.14 16.23
C ILE A 16 -2.05 11.79 15.56
N VAL A 17 -2.23 11.66 14.24
CA VAL A 17 -1.89 10.43 13.49
C VAL A 17 -0.45 10.42 12.95
N ILE A 18 0.21 11.58 12.84
CA ILE A 18 1.60 11.66 12.37
C ILE A 18 2.58 11.48 13.53
N VAL A 19 2.28 12.08 14.67
CA VAL A 19 3.19 12.11 15.84
C VAL A 19 3.62 10.72 16.31
N PRO A 20 2.74 9.70 16.43
CA PRO A 20 3.17 8.36 16.83
C PRO A 20 4.24 7.77 15.90
N VAL A 21 4.08 7.88 14.58
CA VAL A 21 5.05 7.39 13.60
C VAL A 21 6.39 8.13 13.73
N VAL A 22 6.36 9.46 13.83
CA VAL A 22 7.57 10.28 13.97
C VAL A 22 8.30 9.95 15.27
N VAL A 23 7.58 9.81 16.38
CA VAL A 23 8.16 9.45 17.69
C VAL A 23 8.77 8.05 17.64
N ALA A 24 8.09 7.07 17.00
CA ALA A 24 8.58 5.71 16.86
C ALA A 24 9.93 5.67 16.12
N VAL A 25 9.99 6.31 14.96
CA VAL A 25 11.23 6.39 14.15
C VAL A 25 12.34 7.13 14.90
N THR A 26 12.05 8.28 15.49
CA THR A 26 13.05 9.05 16.23
C THR A 26 13.63 8.22 17.37
N ARG A 27 12.80 7.53 18.14
CA ARG A 27 13.26 6.64 19.22
C ARG A 27 14.11 5.48 18.72
N ALA A 28 13.73 4.87 17.57
CA ALA A 28 14.49 3.79 16.96
C ALA A 28 15.90 4.27 16.56
N LEU A 29 15.99 5.38 15.86
CA LEU A 29 17.26 5.94 15.39
C LEU A 29 18.16 6.38 16.53
N VAL A 30 17.61 7.03 17.56
CA VAL A 30 18.38 7.42 18.77
C VAL A 30 18.94 6.21 19.52
N ARG A 31 18.25 5.05 19.46
CA ARG A 31 18.70 3.80 20.07
C ARG A 31 19.64 2.97 19.19
N GLY A 32 20.02 3.48 18.01
CA GLY A 32 20.92 2.78 17.09
C GLY A 32 20.28 1.61 16.37
N TRP A 33 18.95 1.68 16.12
CA TRP A 33 18.27 0.64 15.35
C TRP A 33 18.90 0.45 13.97
N GLY A 34 19.02 -0.81 13.55
CA GLY A 34 19.47 -1.19 12.22
C GLY A 34 18.72 -2.41 11.71
N PRO A 35 18.56 -2.55 10.38
CA PRO A 35 17.88 -3.69 9.78
C PRO A 35 18.72 -4.97 9.93
N ILE A 36 18.10 -6.02 10.45
CA ILE A 36 18.69 -7.37 10.57
C ILE A 36 17.72 -8.41 9.97
N GLY A 37 18.24 -9.59 9.65
CA GLY A 37 17.42 -10.67 9.07
C GLY A 37 16.71 -10.25 7.79
N ASP A 38 15.40 -10.48 7.71
CA ASP A 38 14.59 -10.13 6.54
C ASP A 38 14.62 -8.65 6.21
N ASN A 39 14.66 -7.78 7.23
CA ASN A 39 14.75 -6.33 7.02
C ASN A 39 16.07 -5.94 6.32
N GLY A 40 17.17 -6.66 6.60
CA GLY A 40 18.44 -6.50 5.90
C GLY A 40 18.36 -6.86 4.43
N ILE A 41 17.66 -7.94 4.08
CA ILE A 41 17.43 -8.33 2.68
C ILE A 41 16.58 -7.29 1.95
N LEU A 42 15.52 -6.80 2.59
CA LEU A 42 14.61 -5.83 1.99
C LEU A 42 15.30 -4.48 1.74
N VAL A 43 16.20 -4.04 2.63
CA VAL A 43 16.95 -2.78 2.42
C VAL A 43 17.94 -2.89 1.27
N VAL A 44 18.60 -4.03 1.07
CA VAL A 44 19.47 -4.27 -0.08
C VAL A 44 18.67 -4.18 -1.38
N ARG A 45 17.47 -4.77 -1.44
CA ARG A 45 16.60 -4.67 -2.61
C ARG A 45 16.18 -3.22 -2.90
N ALA A 46 15.92 -2.42 -1.88
CA ALA A 46 15.62 -1.00 -2.04
C ALA A 46 16.84 -0.19 -2.52
N ASP A 47 18.04 -0.54 -2.05
CA ASP A 47 19.29 0.09 -2.48
C ASP A 47 19.65 -0.27 -3.94
N ASP A 48 19.28 -1.46 -4.40
CA ASP A 48 19.45 -1.92 -5.77
C ASP A 48 18.57 -1.18 -6.80
N VAL A 49 17.52 -0.48 -6.39
CA VAL A 49 16.65 0.29 -7.30
C VAL A 49 17.48 1.29 -8.10
N LEU A 50 17.24 1.37 -9.42
CA LEU A 50 17.98 2.20 -10.38
C LEU A 50 19.49 1.85 -10.51
N THR A 51 19.89 0.64 -10.11
CA THR A 51 21.23 0.08 -10.40
C THR A 51 21.14 -1.00 -11.47
N ARG A 52 22.25 -1.62 -11.83
CA ARG A 52 22.30 -2.81 -12.71
C ARG A 52 21.59 -4.04 -12.09
N HIS A 53 21.34 -4.04 -10.78
CA HIS A 53 20.63 -5.09 -10.06
C HIS A 53 19.18 -4.69 -9.72
N HIS A 54 18.64 -3.71 -10.45
CA HIS A 54 17.31 -3.18 -10.21
C HIS A 54 16.26 -4.30 -10.09
N PRO A 55 15.52 -4.38 -8.96
CA PRO A 55 14.54 -5.43 -8.76
C PRO A 55 13.31 -5.21 -9.65
N LEU A 56 12.94 -6.19 -10.45
CA LEU A 56 11.69 -6.19 -11.23
C LEU A 56 10.54 -6.87 -10.48
N LEU A 57 10.85 -7.57 -9.40
CA LEU A 57 9.93 -8.35 -8.58
C LEU A 57 10.05 -7.96 -7.11
N GLY A 58 9.02 -8.29 -6.34
CA GLY A 58 9.01 -8.18 -4.89
C GLY A 58 9.95 -9.16 -4.21
N SER A 59 9.82 -9.27 -2.89
CA SER A 59 10.56 -10.25 -2.09
C SER A 59 10.12 -11.68 -2.39
N TRP A 60 10.98 -12.61 -2.06
CA TRP A 60 10.70 -14.03 -2.11
C TRP A 60 9.48 -14.41 -1.25
N THR A 61 8.67 -15.37 -1.69
CA THR A 61 7.46 -15.81 -0.99
C THR A 61 7.61 -17.21 -0.40
N SER A 62 6.82 -17.55 0.61
CA SER A 62 6.73 -18.91 1.14
C SER A 62 6.19 -19.91 0.13
N ALA A 63 5.49 -19.47 -0.92
CA ALA A 63 5.07 -20.33 -2.04
C ALA A 63 6.25 -21.00 -2.76
N SER A 64 7.45 -20.42 -2.69
CA SER A 64 8.68 -21.02 -3.21
C SER A 64 9.05 -22.32 -2.48
N ILE A 65 8.78 -22.41 -1.18
CA ILE A 65 9.05 -23.62 -0.39
C ILE A 65 8.09 -24.73 -0.84
N ALA A 66 6.83 -24.40 -1.07
CA ALA A 66 5.81 -25.36 -1.47
C ALA A 66 6.01 -25.86 -2.91
N SER A 67 6.38 -24.98 -3.84
CA SER A 67 6.55 -25.30 -5.27
C SER A 67 7.94 -25.86 -5.62
N GLY A 68 8.95 -25.65 -4.76
CA GLY A 68 10.35 -25.96 -5.09
C GLY A 68 10.96 -25.05 -6.15
N GLN A 69 10.30 -23.95 -6.50
CA GLN A 69 10.74 -22.95 -7.49
C GLN A 69 10.87 -21.58 -6.82
N ALA A 70 11.74 -20.72 -7.34
CA ALA A 70 11.89 -19.36 -6.85
C ALA A 70 10.66 -18.52 -7.30
N VAL A 71 9.74 -18.27 -6.37
CA VAL A 71 8.53 -17.49 -6.59
C VAL A 71 8.56 -16.23 -5.73
N HIS A 72 8.33 -15.07 -6.36
CA HIS A 72 8.41 -13.76 -5.71
C HIS A 72 7.04 -13.09 -5.61
N ASN A 73 6.88 -12.18 -4.68
CA ASN A 73 5.77 -11.24 -4.70
C ASN A 73 5.73 -10.50 -6.05
N PRO A 74 4.54 -10.15 -6.58
CA PRO A 74 4.38 -9.79 -7.99
C PRO A 74 5.22 -8.62 -8.49
N GLY A 75 5.62 -7.67 -7.62
CA GLY A 75 6.38 -6.53 -8.13
C GLY A 75 7.15 -5.74 -7.07
N PRO A 76 8.04 -4.83 -7.51
CA PRO A 76 8.97 -4.12 -6.65
C PRO A 76 8.47 -2.78 -6.13
N LEU A 77 7.22 -2.40 -6.36
CA LEU A 77 6.69 -1.04 -6.13
C LEU A 77 7.00 -0.51 -4.72
N TYR A 78 7.03 -1.38 -3.71
CA TYR A 78 7.39 -0.98 -2.36
C TYR A 78 8.86 -0.59 -2.24
N PHE A 79 9.77 -1.34 -2.89
CA PHE A 79 11.20 -1.01 -2.94
C PHE A 79 11.43 0.33 -3.65
N ASP A 80 10.73 0.58 -4.76
CA ASP A 80 10.81 1.84 -5.49
C ASP A 80 10.43 3.03 -4.61
N MET A 81 9.38 2.87 -3.78
CA MET A 81 8.91 3.94 -2.88
C MET A 81 9.90 4.27 -1.76
N ILE A 82 10.59 3.27 -1.21
CA ILE A 82 11.54 3.48 -0.09
C ILE A 82 12.99 3.68 -0.56
N ALA A 83 13.29 3.47 -1.85
CA ALA A 83 14.64 3.57 -2.40
C ALA A 83 15.29 4.95 -2.20
N ALA A 84 14.56 6.03 -2.46
CA ALA A 84 15.11 7.37 -2.35
C ALA A 84 15.61 7.70 -0.93
N PRO A 85 14.85 7.50 0.15
CA PRO A 85 15.36 7.63 1.51
C PRO A 85 16.55 6.71 1.81
N VAL A 86 16.54 5.45 1.36
CA VAL A 86 17.64 4.49 1.58
C VAL A 86 18.94 5.00 0.94
N LYS A 87 18.87 5.44 -0.32
CA LYS A 87 20.05 5.99 -1.03
C LYS A 87 20.56 7.29 -0.45
N LEU A 88 19.69 8.15 0.07
CA LEU A 88 20.07 9.47 0.60
C LEU A 88 20.61 9.41 2.02
N PHE A 89 20.06 8.53 2.88
CA PHE A 89 20.33 8.52 4.31
C PHE A 89 20.95 7.20 4.81
N GLY A 90 21.24 6.27 3.90
CA GLY A 90 21.81 4.96 4.23
C GLY A 90 20.79 3.95 4.76
N HIS A 91 21.25 2.73 4.99
CA HIS A 91 20.41 1.56 5.20
C HIS A 91 19.52 1.67 6.45
N SER A 92 20.04 2.09 7.60
CA SER A 92 19.26 2.17 8.84
C SER A 92 18.33 3.37 8.85
N VAL A 93 18.89 4.57 8.69
CA VAL A 93 18.12 5.83 8.73
C VAL A 93 17.15 5.90 7.55
N GLY A 94 17.66 5.64 6.34
CA GLY A 94 16.86 5.71 5.12
C GLY A 94 15.72 4.71 5.07
N LEU A 95 15.94 3.49 5.57
CA LEU A 95 14.89 2.48 5.65
C LEU A 95 13.77 2.90 6.60
N ALA A 96 14.12 3.27 7.84
CA ALA A 96 13.14 3.71 8.83
C ALA A 96 12.34 4.94 8.34
N LEU A 97 13.02 5.91 7.72
CA LEU A 97 12.36 7.09 7.13
C LEU A 97 11.48 6.73 5.93
N GLY A 98 11.93 5.82 5.07
CA GLY A 98 11.15 5.36 3.91
C GLY A 98 9.82 4.73 4.30
N VAL A 99 9.87 3.79 5.26
CA VAL A 99 8.65 3.16 5.80
C VAL A 99 7.76 4.19 6.50
N ALA A 100 8.35 5.07 7.31
CA ALA A 100 7.60 6.12 7.99
C ALA A 100 6.89 7.06 7.02
N LEU A 101 7.53 7.44 5.91
CA LEU A 101 6.92 8.29 4.89
C LEU A 101 5.72 7.60 4.23
N VAL A 102 5.82 6.31 3.90
CA VAL A 102 4.71 5.53 3.37
C VAL A 102 3.55 5.48 4.38
N ASN A 103 3.85 5.21 5.64
CA ASN A 103 2.86 5.14 6.71
C ASN A 103 2.20 6.49 6.98
N VAL A 104 2.98 7.57 7.08
CA VAL A 104 2.43 8.94 7.24
C VAL A 104 1.55 9.31 6.04
N ALA A 105 1.99 9.03 4.81
CA ALA A 105 1.17 9.28 3.63
C ALA A 105 -0.16 8.52 3.69
N ALA A 106 -0.14 7.26 4.12
CA ALA A 106 -1.33 6.42 4.26
C ALA A 106 -2.32 6.96 5.29
N VAL A 107 -1.86 7.31 6.50
CA VAL A 107 -2.76 7.81 7.56
C VAL A 107 -3.30 9.21 7.25
N VAL A 108 -2.47 10.09 6.69
CA VAL A 108 -2.89 11.41 6.20
C VAL A 108 -3.95 11.27 5.12
N PHE A 109 -3.71 10.39 4.14
CA PHE A 109 -4.67 10.11 3.08
C PHE A 109 -6.00 9.60 3.66
N ALA A 110 -5.98 8.62 4.56
CA ALA A 110 -7.18 8.04 5.18
C ALA A 110 -8.01 9.12 5.90
N VAL A 111 -7.39 9.96 6.72
CA VAL A 111 -8.05 11.04 7.46
C VAL A 111 -8.66 12.08 6.52
N LEU A 112 -7.94 12.48 5.46
CA LEU A 112 -8.41 13.47 4.50
C LEU A 112 -9.52 12.92 3.59
N VAL A 113 -9.49 11.64 3.23
CA VAL A 113 -10.55 11.00 2.47
C VAL A 113 -11.81 10.89 3.33
N ALA A 114 -11.70 10.50 4.60
CA ALA A 114 -12.82 10.45 5.52
C ALA A 114 -13.51 11.83 5.65
N GLU A 115 -12.73 12.91 5.76
CA GLU A 115 -13.26 14.27 5.74
C GLU A 115 -14.04 14.58 4.46
N ARG A 116 -13.48 14.23 3.30
CA ARG A 116 -14.10 14.51 2.00
C ARG A 116 -15.38 13.72 1.75
N VAL A 117 -15.48 12.50 2.27
CA VAL A 117 -16.63 11.62 2.05
C VAL A 117 -17.78 11.96 2.99
N ALA A 118 -17.52 12.08 4.30
CA ALA A 118 -18.56 12.20 5.32
C ALA A 118 -18.32 13.35 6.32
N GLY A 119 -17.43 14.27 5.99
CA GLY A 119 -17.24 15.51 6.73
C GLY A 119 -16.42 15.36 8.01
N ARG A 120 -16.45 16.40 8.84
CA ARG A 120 -15.54 16.56 9.97
C ARG A 120 -15.65 15.47 11.05
N THR A 121 -16.86 15.02 11.35
CA THR A 121 -17.07 13.95 12.34
C THR A 121 -16.35 12.68 11.90
N SER A 122 -16.46 12.35 10.63
CA SER A 122 -15.79 11.19 10.04
C SER A 122 -14.26 11.34 10.03
N MET A 123 -13.75 12.54 9.77
CA MET A 123 -12.32 12.85 9.91
C MET A 123 -11.81 12.57 11.32
N VAL A 124 -12.51 13.05 12.36
CA VAL A 124 -12.11 12.85 13.76
C VAL A 124 -12.22 11.38 14.15
N ALA A 125 -13.30 10.70 13.74
CA ALA A 125 -13.48 9.27 14.00
C ALA A 125 -12.37 8.43 13.32
N MET A 126 -12.00 8.77 12.08
CA MET A 126 -10.90 8.10 11.38
C MET A 126 -9.55 8.36 12.07
N ALA A 127 -9.27 9.60 12.47
CA ALA A 127 -8.05 9.90 13.21
C ALA A 127 -7.97 9.12 14.53
N ALA A 128 -9.09 9.02 15.27
CA ALA A 128 -9.15 8.22 16.50
C ALA A 128 -8.93 6.72 16.21
N ALA A 129 -9.55 6.17 15.16
CA ALA A 129 -9.36 4.78 14.77
C ALA A 129 -7.91 4.48 14.38
N VAL A 130 -7.26 5.36 13.60
CA VAL A 130 -5.84 5.23 13.25
C VAL A 130 -4.97 5.23 14.50
N VAL A 131 -5.17 6.16 15.44
CA VAL A 131 -4.41 6.21 16.70
C VAL A 131 -4.58 4.93 17.51
N VAL A 132 -5.80 4.37 17.57
CA VAL A 132 -6.04 3.08 18.25
C VAL A 132 -5.25 1.95 17.59
N VAL A 133 -5.20 1.92 16.25
CA VAL A 133 -4.40 0.92 15.53
C VAL A 133 -2.90 1.13 15.82
N GLU A 134 -2.38 2.35 15.68
CA GLU A 134 -0.97 2.66 15.94
C GLU A 134 -0.56 2.30 17.38
N TRP A 135 -1.43 2.56 18.35
CA TRP A 135 -1.23 2.16 19.74
C TRP A 135 -1.21 0.64 19.90
N SER A 136 -2.15 -0.06 19.25
CA SER A 136 -2.33 -1.51 19.36
C SER A 136 -1.14 -2.29 18.78
N VAL A 137 -0.58 -1.82 17.66
CA VAL A 137 0.54 -2.48 17.01
C VAL A 137 1.89 -2.19 17.67
N GLY A 138 1.98 -1.09 18.40
CA GLY A 138 3.21 -0.66 19.07
C GLY A 138 4.20 0.05 18.15
N SER A 139 5.18 0.72 18.77
CA SER A 139 6.06 1.63 18.05
C SER A 139 6.99 0.96 17.03
N GLU A 140 7.39 -0.29 17.25
CA GLU A 140 8.34 -0.97 16.37
C GLU A 140 7.70 -1.27 15.00
N LEU A 141 6.42 -1.62 14.95
CA LEU A 141 5.72 -1.94 13.71
C LEU A 141 5.45 -0.71 12.84
N LEU A 142 5.52 0.50 13.38
CA LEU A 142 5.29 1.75 12.63
C LEU A 142 6.43 2.12 11.68
N PHE A 143 7.60 1.49 11.80
CA PHE A 143 8.74 1.68 10.89
C PHE A 143 9.36 0.36 10.41
N ASP A 144 8.74 -0.78 10.73
CA ASP A 144 9.18 -2.09 10.28
C ASP A 144 8.91 -2.27 8.79
N VAL A 145 9.95 -2.65 8.04
CA VAL A 145 9.86 -2.86 6.59
C VAL A 145 9.27 -4.22 6.23
N TRP A 146 9.18 -5.14 7.18
CA TRP A 146 8.60 -6.47 6.94
C TRP A 146 7.16 -6.34 6.42
N GLN A 147 6.88 -6.94 5.27
CA GLN A 147 5.72 -6.64 4.45
C GLN A 147 4.37 -6.68 5.18
N PRO A 148 4.04 -7.69 6.01
CA PRO A 148 2.78 -7.69 6.74
C PRO A 148 2.57 -6.46 7.62
N ASN A 149 3.64 -5.97 8.25
CA ASN A 149 3.60 -4.80 9.13
C ASN A 149 3.57 -3.50 8.33
N ALA A 150 4.45 -3.39 7.32
CA ALA A 150 4.57 -2.22 6.47
C ALA A 150 3.29 -1.91 5.67
N LEU A 151 2.46 -2.92 5.40
CA LEU A 151 1.22 -2.76 4.63
C LEU A 151 -0.02 -2.49 5.49
N MET A 152 0.09 -2.47 6.80
CA MET A 152 -1.06 -2.30 7.70
C MET A 152 -1.72 -0.92 7.50
N LEU A 153 -0.95 0.16 7.59
CA LEU A 153 -1.48 1.51 7.41
C LEU A 153 -1.84 1.82 5.95
N PRO A 154 -1.06 1.43 4.93
CA PRO A 154 -1.51 1.42 3.54
C PRO A 154 -2.80 0.62 3.30
N GLY A 155 -2.98 -0.51 3.99
CA GLY A 155 -4.23 -1.29 3.96
C GLY A 155 -5.44 -0.49 4.44
N ILE A 156 -5.30 0.28 5.52
CA ILE A 156 -6.35 1.21 6.00
C ILE A 156 -6.65 2.27 4.94
N ALA A 157 -5.61 2.87 4.34
CA ALA A 157 -5.78 3.85 3.27
C ALA A 157 -6.54 3.27 2.07
N PHE A 158 -6.23 2.02 1.68
CA PHE A 158 -6.95 1.29 0.64
C PHE A 158 -8.43 1.10 1.00
N MET A 159 -8.73 0.63 2.22
CA MET A 159 -10.12 0.42 2.68
C MET A 159 -10.92 1.73 2.69
N VAL A 160 -10.30 2.84 3.08
CA VAL A 160 -10.94 4.16 3.07
C VAL A 160 -11.16 4.66 1.64
N ALA A 161 -10.22 4.40 0.72
CA ALA A 161 -10.39 4.72 -0.70
C ALA A 161 -11.53 3.90 -1.35
N THR A 162 -11.65 2.61 -1.03
CA THR A 162 -12.75 1.75 -1.51
C THR A 162 -14.09 2.20 -0.92
N TRP A 163 -14.13 2.59 0.36
CA TRP A 163 -15.32 3.22 0.94
C TRP A 163 -15.73 4.51 0.21
N ALA A 164 -14.76 5.35 -0.18
CA ALA A 164 -15.06 6.54 -0.98
C ALA A 164 -15.71 6.19 -2.33
N ILE A 165 -15.23 5.13 -3.01
CA ILE A 165 -15.88 4.60 -4.22
C ILE A 165 -17.32 4.16 -3.94
N ALA A 166 -17.53 3.34 -2.89
CA ALA A 166 -18.84 2.85 -2.49
C ALA A 166 -19.82 4.01 -2.18
N ALA A 167 -19.31 5.13 -1.64
CA ALA A 167 -20.05 6.37 -1.43
C ALA A 167 -20.25 7.21 -2.71
N GLY A 168 -20.00 6.65 -3.90
CA GLY A 168 -20.19 7.31 -5.20
C GLY A 168 -19.06 8.27 -5.63
N ARG A 169 -17.94 8.33 -4.91
CA ARG A 169 -16.82 9.22 -5.22
C ARG A 169 -15.83 8.53 -6.17
N LEU A 170 -16.22 8.32 -7.42
CA LEU A 170 -15.40 7.60 -8.43
C LEU A 170 -14.03 8.22 -8.69
N SER A 171 -13.81 9.49 -8.39
CA SER A 171 -12.49 10.16 -8.48
C SER A 171 -11.40 9.50 -7.63
N PHE A 172 -11.76 8.64 -6.69
CA PHE A 172 -10.82 7.84 -5.91
C PHE A 172 -10.36 6.55 -6.58
N LEU A 173 -10.91 6.19 -7.75
CA LEU A 173 -10.54 4.96 -8.45
C LEU A 173 -9.03 4.86 -8.77
N PRO A 174 -8.33 5.91 -9.24
CA PRO A 174 -6.87 5.86 -9.41
C PRO A 174 -6.10 5.56 -8.11
N TRP A 175 -6.58 6.06 -6.97
CA TRP A 175 -5.98 5.79 -5.66
C TRP A 175 -6.22 4.36 -5.21
N VAL A 176 -7.42 3.81 -5.42
CA VAL A 176 -7.72 2.40 -5.16
C VAL A 176 -6.80 1.50 -5.98
N ILE A 177 -6.60 1.81 -7.27
CA ILE A 177 -5.69 1.04 -8.13
C ILE A 177 -4.25 1.20 -7.68
N GLY A 178 -3.78 2.41 -7.37
CA GLY A 178 -2.38 2.65 -6.96
C GLY A 178 -2.05 1.98 -5.63
N ILE A 179 -2.85 2.21 -4.59
CA ILE A 179 -2.63 1.60 -3.27
C ILE A 179 -2.86 0.08 -3.35
N GLY A 180 -3.89 -0.36 -4.07
CA GLY A 180 -4.14 -1.78 -4.28
C GLY A 180 -3.00 -2.49 -5.01
N SER A 181 -2.39 -1.85 -6.02
CA SER A 181 -1.19 -2.38 -6.68
C SER A 181 -0.01 -2.49 -5.72
N LEU A 182 0.22 -1.48 -4.87
CA LEU A 182 1.23 -1.54 -3.82
C LEU A 182 1.02 -2.75 -2.90
N LEU A 183 -0.20 -2.94 -2.40
CA LEU A 183 -0.54 -4.06 -1.52
C LEU A 183 -0.30 -5.42 -2.18
N VAL A 184 -0.83 -5.61 -3.40
CA VAL A 184 -0.71 -6.86 -4.15
C VAL A 184 0.75 -7.17 -4.52
N GLN A 185 1.49 -6.18 -4.98
CA GLN A 185 2.89 -6.36 -5.37
C GLN A 185 3.82 -6.63 -4.20
N THR A 186 3.48 -6.14 -3.02
CA THR A 186 4.31 -6.29 -1.83
C THR A 186 4.03 -7.58 -1.07
N HIS A 187 2.76 -8.06 -1.05
CA HIS A 187 2.40 -9.29 -0.35
C HIS A 187 1.23 -10.02 -1.01
N LEU A 188 1.47 -11.29 -1.33
CA LEU A 188 0.55 -12.13 -2.12
C LEU A 188 -0.85 -12.28 -1.50
N SER A 189 -0.99 -12.21 -0.17
CA SER A 189 -2.31 -12.32 0.49
C SER A 189 -3.32 -11.27 0.03
N TYR A 190 -2.87 -10.16 -0.52
CA TYR A 190 -3.75 -9.11 -1.02
C TYR A 190 -4.33 -9.36 -2.41
N VAL A 191 -3.86 -10.41 -3.11
CA VAL A 191 -4.33 -10.76 -4.47
C VAL A 191 -5.83 -11.02 -4.50
N TYR A 192 -6.41 -11.57 -3.44
CA TYR A 192 -7.85 -11.80 -3.34
C TYR A 192 -8.60 -10.61 -2.72
N LEU A 193 -8.03 -10.01 -1.69
CA LEU A 193 -8.69 -8.93 -0.94
C LEU A 193 -8.87 -7.67 -1.77
N VAL A 194 -7.84 -7.26 -2.52
CA VAL A 194 -7.87 -6.01 -3.29
C VAL A 194 -8.91 -6.05 -4.43
N PRO A 195 -8.95 -7.07 -5.30
CA PRO A 195 -9.99 -7.16 -6.32
C PRO A 195 -11.40 -7.27 -5.71
N LEU A 196 -11.58 -8.11 -4.70
CA LEU A 196 -12.88 -8.30 -4.05
C LEU A 196 -13.43 -7.00 -3.46
N ALA A 197 -12.61 -6.28 -2.68
CA ALA A 197 -13.02 -5.00 -2.10
C ALA A 197 -13.30 -3.94 -3.17
N THR A 198 -12.47 -3.88 -4.23
CA THR A 198 -12.64 -2.92 -5.33
C THR A 198 -13.93 -3.20 -6.12
N ILE A 199 -14.18 -4.45 -6.50
CA ILE A 199 -15.39 -4.86 -7.22
C ILE A 199 -16.62 -4.60 -6.36
N SER A 200 -16.59 -4.96 -5.08
CA SER A 200 -17.69 -4.71 -4.14
C SER A 200 -18.00 -3.22 -4.01
N ALA A 201 -16.96 -2.37 -3.87
CA ALA A 201 -17.15 -0.93 -3.77
C ALA A 201 -17.78 -0.34 -5.05
N ILE A 202 -17.35 -0.79 -6.23
CA ILE A 202 -17.92 -0.39 -7.51
C ILE A 202 -19.39 -0.87 -7.62
N ALA A 203 -19.68 -2.11 -7.26
CA ALA A 203 -21.03 -2.67 -7.30
C ALA A 203 -21.99 -1.89 -6.40
N ILE A 204 -21.57 -1.52 -5.18
CA ILE A 204 -22.35 -0.69 -4.24
C ILE A 204 -22.59 0.69 -4.85
N ALA A 205 -21.57 1.34 -5.42
CA ALA A 205 -21.70 2.65 -6.06
C ALA A 205 -22.71 2.61 -7.22
N VAL A 206 -22.64 1.59 -8.08
CA VAL A 206 -23.55 1.41 -9.21
C VAL A 206 -24.97 1.13 -8.73
N ALA A 207 -25.16 0.26 -7.72
CA ALA A 207 -26.48 -0.04 -7.17
C ALA A 207 -27.12 1.19 -6.55
N GLY A 208 -26.38 1.98 -5.77
CA GLY A 208 -26.88 3.23 -5.17
C GLY A 208 -27.25 4.29 -6.21
N ASN A 209 -26.62 4.30 -7.38
CA ASN A 209 -26.91 5.27 -8.43
C ASN A 209 -28.14 4.90 -9.30
N ARG A 210 -28.55 3.62 -9.36
CA ARG A 210 -29.70 3.16 -10.15
C ARG A 210 -31.02 3.85 -9.78
N GLY A 211 -31.18 4.24 -8.52
CA GLY A 211 -32.36 4.97 -8.04
C GLY A 211 -32.35 6.47 -8.38
N ALA A 212 -31.21 7.03 -8.75
CA ALA A 212 -31.06 8.47 -8.96
C ALA A 212 -31.13 8.89 -10.46
N ASN A 213 -31.23 7.95 -11.40
CA ASN A 213 -31.22 8.19 -12.87
C ASN A 213 -30.06 9.10 -13.36
N ALA A 214 -28.98 9.20 -12.59
CA ALA A 214 -27.83 10.03 -12.91
C ALA A 214 -26.76 9.24 -13.65
N THR A 215 -26.20 9.83 -14.69
CA THR A 215 -25.05 9.23 -15.39
C THR A 215 -23.77 9.39 -14.55
N MET A 216 -23.14 8.28 -14.20
CA MET A 216 -21.85 8.31 -13.48
C MET A 216 -20.71 8.72 -14.42
N PRO A 217 -19.85 9.69 -14.04
CA PRO A 217 -18.77 10.18 -14.89
C PRO A 217 -17.54 9.25 -14.85
N TRP A 218 -17.63 8.07 -15.50
CA TRP A 218 -16.60 7.03 -15.49
C TRP A 218 -15.31 7.37 -16.26
N ARG A 219 -15.41 8.17 -17.33
CA ARG A 219 -14.30 8.36 -18.29
C ARG A 219 -13.00 8.83 -17.62
N ARG A 220 -13.04 9.91 -16.85
CA ARG A 220 -11.84 10.47 -16.19
C ARG A 220 -11.26 9.55 -15.10
N PRO A 221 -12.09 9.01 -14.16
CA PRO A 221 -11.61 8.04 -13.18
C PRO A 221 -10.99 6.79 -13.81
N LEU A 222 -11.60 6.22 -14.85
CA LEU A 222 -11.06 5.05 -15.55
C LEU A 222 -9.75 5.36 -16.28
N ALA A 223 -9.66 6.50 -16.97
CA ALA A 223 -8.42 6.91 -17.63
C ALA A 223 -7.28 7.09 -16.60
N GLY A 224 -7.56 7.76 -15.48
CA GLY A 224 -6.57 7.91 -14.39
C GLY A 224 -6.18 6.56 -13.78
N ALA A 225 -7.14 5.67 -13.56
CA ALA A 225 -6.87 4.32 -13.05
C ALA A 225 -6.03 3.49 -14.02
N ALA A 226 -6.31 3.57 -15.33
CA ALA A 226 -5.52 2.89 -16.36
C ALA A 226 -4.07 3.39 -16.41
N VAL A 227 -3.86 4.70 -16.34
CA VAL A 227 -2.53 5.28 -16.28
C VAL A 227 -1.77 4.79 -15.04
N VAL A 228 -2.39 4.85 -13.87
CA VAL A 228 -1.77 4.36 -12.62
C VAL A 228 -1.45 2.86 -12.71
N ALA A 229 -2.37 2.05 -13.25
CA ALA A 229 -2.14 0.61 -13.42
C ALA A 229 -0.96 0.34 -14.35
N LEU A 230 -0.87 1.05 -15.50
CA LEU A 230 0.23 0.90 -16.46
C LEU A 230 1.60 1.19 -15.80
N PHE A 231 1.71 2.30 -15.05
CA PHE A 231 2.95 2.63 -14.35
C PHE A 231 3.27 1.63 -13.24
N ALA A 232 2.29 1.27 -12.42
CA ALA A 232 2.52 0.36 -11.30
C ALA A 232 2.91 -1.05 -11.73
N TRP A 233 2.38 -1.53 -12.87
CA TRP A 233 2.61 -2.90 -13.35
C TRP A 233 3.63 -3.01 -14.48
N ALA A 234 4.25 -1.90 -14.91
CA ALA A 234 5.22 -1.89 -16.00
C ALA A 234 6.40 -2.84 -15.74
N GLN A 235 6.97 -2.83 -14.54
CA GLN A 235 8.11 -3.67 -14.18
C GLN A 235 7.74 -5.15 -14.06
N PRO A 236 6.67 -5.55 -13.33
CA PRO A 236 6.21 -6.94 -13.31
C PRO A 236 5.89 -7.50 -14.70
N LEU A 237 5.25 -6.70 -15.56
CA LEU A 237 4.93 -7.11 -16.92
C LEU A 237 6.21 -7.21 -17.77
N PHE A 238 7.15 -6.29 -17.63
CA PHE A 238 8.42 -6.38 -18.32
C PHE A 238 9.16 -7.68 -17.93
N GLU A 239 9.25 -8.02 -16.65
CA GLU A 239 9.84 -9.29 -16.19
C GLU A 239 9.11 -10.49 -16.81
N GLN A 240 7.77 -10.50 -16.75
CA GLN A 240 6.96 -11.60 -17.25
C GLN A 240 7.26 -11.95 -18.73
N PHE A 241 7.54 -10.93 -19.56
CA PHE A 241 7.77 -11.13 -20.99
C PHE A 241 9.25 -11.23 -21.39
N THR A 242 10.19 -10.87 -20.52
CA THR A 242 11.63 -10.85 -20.85
C THR A 242 12.44 -11.88 -20.06
N SER A 243 11.85 -12.55 -19.07
CA SER A 243 12.55 -13.60 -18.33
C SER A 243 12.96 -14.74 -19.27
N SER A 244 14.14 -15.30 -19.05
CA SER A 244 14.70 -16.40 -19.88
C SER A 244 13.99 -17.75 -19.65
N GLY A 245 13.08 -17.80 -18.69
CA GLY A 245 12.27 -18.97 -18.33
C GLY A 245 10.79 -18.61 -18.21
N GLN A 246 10.10 -19.32 -17.33
CA GLN A 246 8.73 -18.98 -16.98
C GLN A 246 8.72 -17.69 -16.14
N GLY A 247 7.96 -16.67 -16.58
CA GLY A 247 7.83 -15.41 -15.82
C GLY A 247 7.15 -15.61 -14.47
N ASN A 248 7.40 -14.72 -13.55
CA ASN A 248 6.98 -14.84 -12.15
C ASN A 248 5.46 -14.91 -11.96
N ILE A 249 4.67 -14.19 -12.75
CA ILE A 249 3.19 -14.25 -12.67
C ILE A 249 2.70 -15.64 -13.02
N THR A 250 3.25 -16.27 -14.06
CA THR A 250 2.91 -17.63 -14.46
C THR A 250 3.34 -18.63 -13.37
N SER A 251 4.53 -18.47 -12.81
CA SER A 251 5.01 -19.32 -11.69
C SER A 251 4.13 -19.21 -10.45
N LEU A 252 3.60 -18.02 -10.13
CA LEU A 252 2.64 -17.82 -9.04
C LEU A 252 1.32 -18.55 -9.29
N LEU A 253 0.80 -18.52 -10.51
CA LEU A 253 -0.42 -19.24 -10.88
C LEU A 253 -0.24 -20.75 -10.79
N ASP A 254 0.90 -21.27 -11.24
CA ASP A 254 1.20 -22.70 -11.16
C ASP A 254 1.38 -23.17 -9.71
N ALA A 255 2.07 -22.38 -8.87
CA ALA A 255 2.19 -22.66 -7.44
C ALA A 255 0.82 -22.71 -6.75
N SER A 256 -0.08 -21.78 -7.07
CA SER A 256 -1.45 -21.77 -6.54
C SER A 256 -2.25 -23.00 -6.95
N ASN A 257 -2.09 -23.49 -8.19
CA ASN A 257 -2.78 -24.68 -8.69
C ASN A 257 -2.26 -25.97 -8.01
N GLN A 258 -0.96 -26.05 -7.72
CA GLN A 258 -0.37 -27.21 -7.03
C GLN A 258 -0.84 -27.33 -5.58
N ASP A 259 -0.98 -26.21 -4.86
CA ASP A 259 -1.51 -26.22 -3.49
C ASP A 259 -2.98 -26.65 -3.45
N SER A 260 -3.80 -26.27 -4.42
CA SER A 260 -5.19 -26.69 -4.51
C SER A 260 -5.34 -28.20 -4.74
N GLN A 261 -4.39 -28.82 -5.45
CA GLN A 261 -4.37 -30.27 -5.67
C GLN A 261 -3.90 -31.07 -4.43
N ARG A 262 -3.15 -30.46 -3.52
CA ARG A 262 -2.70 -31.11 -2.27
C ARG A 262 -3.73 -31.07 -1.15
N LEU A 263 -4.71 -30.18 -1.24
CA LEU A 263 -5.79 -30.02 -0.27
C LEU A 263 -7.08 -30.80 -0.66
N GLY A 264 -7.12 -31.42 -1.82
CA GLY A 264 -8.17 -32.32 -2.30
C GLY A 264 -7.73 -33.77 -2.25
#